data_41376a74cecbed7d8df414ec5bc8fcf3
#
_entry.id   41376a74cecbed7d8df414ec5bc8fcf3
#
_cell.length_a   1.000
_cell.length_b   1.000
_cell.length_c   1.000
_cell.angle_alpha   90.00
_cell.angle_beta   90.00
_cell.angle_gamma   90.00
#
_symmetry.space_group_name_H-M   'P 1'
#
loop_
_entity.id
_entity.type
_entity.pdbx_description
1 polymer ?
#
loop_
_entity_poly.entity_id
_entity_poly.type
_entity_poly.pdbx_seq_one_letter_code
_entity_poly.pdbx_strand_id
1 'polypeptide(L)'
;MFELCLRIKNWHREAGEDLHIGVLALQGDYAEHINMLQSNNADVSEIRLPSQLDDVDGLIIPGGESTTIVQLIDIYDFRTKLVEKASEGFPIWGTCAGMIVMARELTDHRPEPLNLMNIKVSRNAFGRQIDSFEEDLTIKGIDGKFPAVFIRAPIVVENDSSVDILCSIDKPSGPVAVQQGKLLATSFHPELTNDSRMHEYFLSIVKM
;
A
#
# COMPACT_ATOMS: atom_id res chain seq x y z
N MET A 1 -2.56 25.59 36.25
CA MET A 1 -1.38 25.71 35.37
C MET A 1 -1.02 24.26 34.96
N PHE A 2 -1.67 23.76 33.90
CA PHE A 2 -1.47 22.40 33.37
C PHE A 2 -0.53 22.55 32.17
N GLU A 3 0.70 22.07 32.34
CA GLU A 3 1.65 21.93 31.23
C GLU A 3 1.19 20.83 30.30
N LEU A 4 0.75 21.25 29.12
CA LEU A 4 0.48 20.37 27.98
C LEU A 4 1.84 19.95 27.41
N CYS A 5 2.36 18.82 27.87
CA CYS A 5 3.57 18.22 27.32
C CYS A 5 3.25 17.59 25.97
N LEU A 6 3.31 18.39 24.91
CA LEU A 6 3.33 17.92 23.53
C LEU A 6 4.58 17.04 23.35
N ARG A 7 4.43 15.73 23.45
CA ARG A 7 5.43 14.78 22.96
C ARG A 7 5.38 14.83 21.42
N ILE A 8 6.15 15.72 20.83
CA ILE A 8 6.60 15.58 19.46
C ILE A 8 7.55 14.37 19.48
N LYS A 9 7.08 13.19 19.08
CA LYS A 9 7.97 12.05 18.80
C LYS A 9 8.85 12.48 17.62
N ASN A 10 10.13 12.79 17.90
CA ASN A 10 11.13 13.02 16.88
C ASN A 10 11.31 11.71 16.08
N TRP A 11 10.94 11.71 14.82
CA TRP A 11 11.12 10.62 13.85
C TRP A 11 12.59 10.46 13.41
N HIS A 12 13.54 10.87 14.25
CA HIS A 12 14.97 10.65 14.00
C HIS A 12 15.40 9.43 14.82
N ARG A 13 15.22 8.22 14.24
CA ARG A 13 15.96 7.03 14.68
C ARG A 13 17.43 7.18 14.31
N GLU A 14 18.33 6.74 15.18
CA GLU A 14 19.76 6.69 14.88
C GLU A 14 20.02 5.67 13.75
N ALA A 15 21.01 5.94 12.90
CA ALA A 15 21.38 5.03 11.82
C ALA A 15 21.85 3.68 12.41
N GLY A 16 21.00 2.64 12.30
CA GLY A 16 21.27 1.28 12.80
C GLY A 16 20.09 0.58 13.47
N GLU A 17 18.95 1.24 13.67
CA GLU A 17 17.74 0.55 14.16
C GLU A 17 17.00 -0.14 13.00
N ASP A 18 16.64 -1.42 13.22
CA ASP A 18 15.85 -2.20 12.26
C ASP A 18 14.46 -1.53 12.04
N LEU A 19 14.01 -1.42 10.80
CA LEU A 19 12.69 -0.89 10.47
C LEU A 19 11.61 -1.84 10.99
N HIS A 20 10.61 -1.28 11.66
CA HIS A 20 9.44 -2.01 12.12
C HIS A 20 8.25 -1.72 11.20
N ILE A 21 7.84 -2.69 10.41
CA ILE A 21 6.77 -2.54 9.41
C ILE A 21 5.49 -3.23 9.91
N GLY A 22 4.39 -2.49 9.87
CA GLY A 22 3.07 -3.06 10.09
C GLY A 22 2.49 -3.64 8.81
N VAL A 23 1.79 -4.78 8.90
CA VAL A 23 0.93 -5.30 7.83
C VAL A 23 -0.49 -5.36 8.36
N LEU A 24 -1.44 -4.70 7.66
CA LEU A 24 -2.85 -4.68 8.08
C LEU A 24 -3.44 -6.08 7.97
N ALA A 25 -3.67 -6.75 9.09
CA ALA A 25 -4.07 -8.15 9.21
C ALA A 25 -5.57 -8.30 9.51
N LEU A 26 -6.42 -7.53 8.83
CA LEU A 26 -7.88 -7.64 8.93
C LEU A 26 -8.44 -8.66 7.96
N GLN A 27 -7.94 -8.67 6.71
CA GLN A 27 -8.35 -9.61 5.66
C GLN A 27 -7.33 -9.56 4.51
N GLY A 28 -7.11 -10.69 3.81
CA GLY A 28 -6.28 -10.76 2.59
C GLY A 28 -4.91 -11.39 2.82
N ASP A 29 -3.99 -11.11 1.90
CA ASP A 29 -2.70 -11.80 1.73
C ASP A 29 -1.60 -11.18 2.65
N TYR A 30 -1.95 -10.89 3.92
CA TYR A 30 -1.02 -10.27 4.87
C TYR A 30 0.13 -11.19 5.28
N ALA A 31 -0.10 -12.51 5.34
CA ALA A 31 0.93 -13.46 5.75
C ALA A 31 2.09 -13.54 4.74
N GLU A 32 1.80 -13.47 3.45
CA GLU A 32 2.77 -13.47 2.37
C GLU A 32 3.65 -12.21 2.44
N HIS A 33 3.07 -11.03 2.68
CA HIS A 33 3.84 -9.80 2.91
C HIS A 33 4.75 -9.90 4.13
N ILE A 34 4.26 -10.46 5.25
CA ILE A 34 5.06 -10.67 6.45
C ILE A 34 6.27 -11.56 6.16
N ASN A 35 6.07 -12.69 5.48
CA ASN A 35 7.13 -13.61 5.12
C ASN A 35 8.19 -12.93 4.24
N MET A 36 7.75 -12.13 3.24
CA MET A 36 8.65 -11.40 2.36
C MET A 36 9.46 -10.34 3.10
N LEU A 37 8.85 -9.57 3.99
CA LEU A 37 9.53 -8.57 4.80
C LEU A 37 10.54 -9.20 5.76
N GLN A 38 10.19 -10.29 6.43
CA GLN A 38 11.09 -11.03 7.31
C GLN A 38 12.30 -11.60 6.57
N SER A 39 12.11 -12.06 5.32
CA SER A 39 13.23 -12.51 4.48
C SER A 39 14.21 -11.36 4.12
N ASN A 40 13.76 -10.11 4.19
CA ASN A 40 14.55 -8.90 4.01
C ASN A 40 15.05 -8.28 5.35
N ASN A 41 15.05 -9.05 6.43
CA ASN A 41 15.51 -8.66 7.77
C ASN A 41 14.76 -7.43 8.35
N ALA A 42 13.52 -7.17 7.95
CA ALA A 42 12.68 -6.17 8.59
C ALA A 42 11.99 -6.78 9.81
N ASP A 43 11.83 -5.98 10.88
CA ASP A 43 10.92 -6.31 11.98
C ASP A 43 9.48 -6.09 11.51
N VAL A 44 8.57 -7.02 11.81
CA VAL A 44 7.22 -7.00 11.22
C VAL A 44 6.17 -7.35 12.26
N SER A 45 5.08 -6.56 12.28
CA SER A 45 3.91 -6.84 13.12
C SER A 45 2.61 -6.90 12.32
N GLU A 46 1.74 -7.84 12.71
CA GLU A 46 0.34 -7.82 12.30
C GLU A 46 -0.40 -6.66 12.97
N ILE A 47 -1.01 -5.79 12.17
CA ILE A 47 -1.81 -4.68 12.66
C ILE A 47 -3.29 -5.05 12.64
N ARG A 48 -3.88 -5.20 13.82
CA ARG A 48 -5.28 -5.56 14.04
C ARG A 48 -6.06 -4.52 14.85
N LEU A 49 -5.37 -3.56 15.44
CA LEU A 49 -5.95 -2.46 16.23
C LEU A 49 -5.32 -1.12 15.81
N PRO A 50 -6.09 -0.01 15.76
CA PRO A 50 -5.57 1.30 15.36
C PRO A 50 -4.38 1.80 16.21
N SER A 51 -4.36 1.47 17.52
CA SER A 51 -3.27 1.88 18.41
C SER A 51 -1.91 1.31 18.04
N GLN A 52 -1.87 0.15 17.37
CA GLN A 52 -0.62 -0.49 16.93
C GLN A 52 0.08 0.29 15.80
N LEU A 53 -0.66 1.19 15.10
CA LEU A 53 -0.06 2.08 14.09
C LEU A 53 0.94 3.09 14.67
N ASP A 54 0.96 3.28 15.99
CA ASP A 54 1.90 4.17 16.65
C ASP A 54 3.25 3.50 16.94
N ASP A 55 3.32 2.19 16.81
CA ASP A 55 4.50 1.38 17.12
C ASP A 55 5.29 0.94 15.88
N VAL A 56 4.83 1.31 14.67
CA VAL A 56 5.46 0.92 13.39
C VAL A 56 5.89 2.14 12.57
N ASP A 57 6.89 1.95 11.71
CA ASP A 57 7.49 3.00 10.87
C ASP A 57 6.80 3.15 9.49
N GLY A 58 6.03 2.15 9.08
CA GLY A 58 5.25 2.13 7.85
C GLY A 58 4.21 1.01 7.86
N LEU A 59 3.24 1.08 6.95
CA LEU A 59 2.13 0.13 6.87
C LEU A 59 1.99 -0.43 5.45
N ILE A 60 1.77 -1.75 5.35
CA ILE A 60 1.26 -2.38 4.12
C ILE A 60 -0.23 -2.68 4.30
N ILE A 61 -1.05 -2.25 3.33
CA ILE A 61 -2.46 -2.66 3.18
C ILE A 61 -2.49 -3.72 2.08
N PRO A 62 -2.69 -5.00 2.42
CA PRO A 62 -2.53 -6.12 1.49
C PRO A 62 -3.66 -6.21 0.45
N GLY A 63 -3.44 -7.06 -0.54
CA GLY A 63 -4.48 -7.58 -1.43
C GLY A 63 -5.56 -8.35 -0.67
N GLY A 64 -6.72 -8.53 -1.31
CA GLY A 64 -7.87 -9.21 -0.74
C GLY A 64 -9.19 -8.73 -1.35
N GLU A 65 -10.29 -8.76 -0.59
CA GLU A 65 -11.57 -8.24 -1.02
C GLU A 65 -11.77 -6.81 -0.49
N SER A 66 -11.70 -5.82 -1.40
CA SER A 66 -11.66 -4.39 -1.04
C SER A 66 -12.88 -3.91 -0.24
N THR A 67 -14.08 -4.43 -0.53
CA THR A 67 -15.29 -4.06 0.22
C THR A 67 -15.23 -4.55 1.66
N THR A 68 -14.76 -5.79 1.86
CA THR A 68 -14.58 -6.38 3.19
C THR A 68 -13.48 -5.64 3.96
N ILE A 69 -12.35 -5.33 3.31
CA ILE A 69 -11.26 -4.58 3.96
C ILE A 69 -11.76 -3.21 4.45
N VAL A 70 -12.48 -2.44 3.61
CA VAL A 70 -13.02 -1.13 4.01
C VAL A 70 -14.04 -1.27 5.13
N GLN A 71 -14.95 -2.25 5.07
CA GLN A 71 -15.90 -2.51 6.15
C GLN A 71 -15.20 -2.82 7.48
N LEU A 72 -14.15 -3.64 7.46
CA LEU A 72 -13.38 -3.96 8.67
C LEU A 72 -12.60 -2.73 9.18
N ILE A 73 -12.03 -1.92 8.29
CA ILE A 73 -11.41 -0.64 8.63
C ILE A 73 -12.40 0.26 9.40
N ASP A 74 -13.65 0.33 8.95
CA ASP A 74 -14.69 1.14 9.60
C ASP A 74 -15.16 0.52 10.92
N ILE A 75 -15.38 -0.81 10.97
CA ILE A 75 -15.82 -1.52 12.17
C ILE A 75 -14.79 -1.43 13.31
N TYR A 76 -13.49 -1.46 12.98
CA TYR A 76 -12.41 -1.40 13.96
C TYR A 76 -11.83 0.01 14.16
N ASP A 77 -12.51 1.06 13.66
CA ASP A 77 -12.14 2.48 13.82
C ASP A 77 -10.76 2.87 13.27
N PHE A 78 -10.28 2.19 12.22
CA PHE A 78 -9.00 2.51 11.59
C PHE A 78 -9.03 3.75 10.71
N ARG A 79 -10.19 4.10 10.10
CA ARG A 79 -10.29 5.12 9.05
C ARG A 79 -9.66 6.45 9.45
N THR A 80 -10.10 7.02 10.57
CA THR A 80 -9.60 8.31 11.05
C THR A 80 -8.08 8.28 11.27
N LYS A 81 -7.59 7.23 11.94
CA LYS A 81 -6.18 7.07 12.25
C LYS A 81 -5.31 6.93 10.98
N LEU A 82 -5.77 6.19 9.98
CA LEU A 82 -5.05 6.03 8.70
C LEU A 82 -5.00 7.33 7.92
N VAL A 83 -6.11 8.10 7.88
CA VAL A 83 -6.15 9.41 7.23
C VAL A 83 -5.22 10.41 7.92
N GLU A 84 -5.23 10.47 9.25
CA GLU A 84 -4.32 11.31 10.04
C GLU A 84 -2.85 10.96 9.78
N LYS A 85 -2.49 9.68 9.90
CA LYS A 85 -1.13 9.18 9.65
C LYS A 85 -0.65 9.50 8.23
N ALA A 86 -1.47 9.26 7.21
CA ALA A 86 -1.13 9.58 5.82
C ALA A 86 -0.90 11.08 5.62
N SER A 87 -1.73 11.95 6.25
CA SER A 87 -1.58 13.41 6.17
C SER A 87 -0.30 13.92 6.86
N GLU A 88 0.21 13.19 7.84
CA GLU A 88 1.47 13.44 8.54
C GLU A 88 2.70 12.89 7.78
N GLY A 89 2.50 12.27 6.61
CA GLY A 89 3.58 11.71 5.80
C GLY A 89 4.04 10.31 6.26
N PHE A 90 3.20 9.58 7.00
CA PHE A 90 3.46 8.20 7.37
C PHE A 90 3.44 7.30 6.12
N PRO A 91 4.47 6.44 5.92
CA PRO A 91 4.56 5.59 4.75
C PRO A 91 3.47 4.52 4.72
N ILE A 92 2.71 4.46 3.62
CA ILE A 92 1.69 3.42 3.40
C ILE A 92 1.85 2.85 1.99
N TRP A 93 1.82 1.53 1.89
CA TRP A 93 1.79 0.82 0.61
C TRP A 93 0.53 -0.04 0.50
N GLY A 94 -0.27 0.19 -0.56
CA GLY A 94 -1.44 -0.64 -0.88
C GLY A 94 -1.17 -1.54 -2.08
N THR A 95 -1.35 -2.86 -1.93
CA THR A 95 -1.25 -3.84 -3.03
C THR A 95 -2.65 -4.29 -3.47
N CYS A 96 -2.91 -4.37 -4.74
CA CYS A 96 -4.18 -4.82 -5.33
C CYS A 96 -5.40 -4.14 -4.67
N ALA A 97 -6.12 -4.84 -3.78
CA ALA A 97 -7.22 -4.25 -3.01
C ALA A 97 -6.78 -3.07 -2.14
N GLY A 98 -5.54 -3.06 -1.64
CA GLY A 98 -4.96 -1.93 -0.92
C GLY A 98 -4.88 -0.66 -1.75
N MET A 99 -4.56 -0.73 -3.07
CA MET A 99 -4.64 0.42 -3.98
C MET A 99 -6.07 0.99 -4.04
N ILE A 100 -7.09 0.11 -4.09
CA ILE A 100 -8.51 0.50 -4.10
C ILE A 100 -8.86 1.23 -2.79
N VAL A 101 -8.41 0.71 -1.65
CA VAL A 101 -8.62 1.30 -0.32
C VAL A 101 -8.01 2.70 -0.21
N MET A 102 -6.81 2.91 -0.75
CA MET A 102 -6.07 4.18 -0.68
C MET A 102 -6.57 5.25 -1.65
N ALA A 103 -7.31 4.89 -2.70
CA ALA A 103 -7.75 5.80 -3.74
C ALA A 103 -8.58 6.99 -3.19
N ARG A 104 -8.54 8.12 -3.91
CA ARG A 104 -9.46 9.25 -3.69
C ARG A 104 -10.87 8.90 -4.14
N GLU A 105 -10.97 8.21 -5.28
CA GLU A 105 -12.25 7.92 -5.93
C GLU A 105 -12.18 6.58 -6.68
N LEU A 106 -13.33 5.93 -6.82
CA LEU A 106 -13.48 4.73 -7.65
C LEU A 106 -14.43 5.01 -8.83
N THR A 107 -14.30 4.23 -9.89
CA THR A 107 -15.30 4.24 -10.98
C THR A 107 -16.65 3.66 -10.57
N ASP A 108 -16.64 2.83 -9.52
CA ASP A 108 -17.81 2.20 -8.90
C ASP A 108 -18.24 2.98 -7.66
N HIS A 109 -19.47 2.75 -7.19
CA HIS A 109 -20.01 3.42 -6.00
C HIS A 109 -19.58 2.76 -4.66
N ARG A 110 -18.89 1.63 -4.69
CA ARG A 110 -18.48 0.87 -3.49
C ARG A 110 -17.15 0.13 -3.72
N PRO A 111 -16.36 -0.04 -2.63
CA PRO A 111 -16.50 0.60 -1.30
C PRO A 111 -16.24 2.11 -1.35
N GLU A 112 -16.49 2.83 -0.26
CA GLU A 112 -16.03 4.20 -0.10
C GLU A 112 -14.54 4.17 0.30
N PRO A 113 -13.60 4.61 -0.57
CA PRO A 113 -12.17 4.54 -0.28
C PRO A 113 -11.76 5.54 0.81
N LEU A 114 -10.51 5.44 1.29
CA LEU A 114 -10.01 6.29 2.38
C LEU A 114 -9.54 7.68 1.93
N ASN A 115 -9.47 7.94 0.63
CA ASN A 115 -8.98 9.21 0.06
C ASN A 115 -7.58 9.59 0.58
N LEU A 116 -6.65 8.65 0.56
CA LEU A 116 -5.26 8.89 0.96
C LEU A 116 -4.40 9.38 -0.21
N MET A 117 -4.67 8.90 -1.43
CA MET A 117 -3.86 9.15 -2.63
C MET A 117 -4.73 9.76 -3.75
N ASN A 118 -4.21 10.77 -4.45
CA ASN A 118 -4.91 11.51 -5.51
C ASN A 118 -5.06 10.70 -6.83
N ILE A 119 -5.59 9.50 -6.72
CA ILE A 119 -5.87 8.61 -7.83
C ILE A 119 -7.35 8.23 -7.87
N LYS A 120 -7.87 8.01 -9.08
CA LYS A 120 -9.15 7.34 -9.32
C LYS A 120 -8.90 5.95 -9.89
N VAL A 121 -9.54 4.96 -9.33
CA VAL A 121 -9.26 3.55 -9.61
C VAL A 121 -10.49 2.83 -10.17
N SER A 122 -10.27 2.04 -11.22
CA SER A 122 -11.23 1.04 -11.71
C SER A 122 -10.89 -0.33 -11.14
N ARG A 123 -11.85 -0.97 -10.46
CA ARG A 123 -11.61 -2.17 -9.65
C ARG A 123 -11.37 -3.45 -10.46
N ASN A 124 -12.07 -3.67 -11.54
CA ASN A 124 -12.03 -4.90 -12.35
C ASN A 124 -11.67 -4.57 -13.79
N ALA A 125 -10.56 -3.89 -13.99
CA ALA A 125 -10.19 -3.32 -15.28
C ALA A 125 -9.90 -4.38 -16.36
N PHE A 126 -9.53 -5.61 -15.97
CA PHE A 126 -9.18 -6.69 -16.89
C PHE A 126 -10.38 -7.51 -17.40
N GLY A 127 -11.60 -7.18 -16.93
CA GLY A 127 -12.83 -7.85 -17.36
C GLY A 127 -13.03 -9.24 -16.73
N ARG A 128 -14.19 -9.87 -17.04
CA ARG A 128 -14.58 -11.16 -16.45
C ARG A 128 -13.85 -12.37 -17.01
N GLN A 129 -13.09 -12.23 -18.10
CA GLN A 129 -12.44 -13.34 -18.79
C GLN A 129 -10.98 -13.57 -18.39
N ILE A 130 -10.33 -12.58 -17.76
CA ILE A 130 -8.93 -12.68 -17.30
C ILE A 130 -8.94 -12.56 -15.78
N ASP A 131 -8.92 -13.68 -15.08
CA ASP A 131 -8.90 -13.69 -13.62
C ASP A 131 -7.48 -13.47 -13.06
N SER A 132 -6.45 -13.99 -13.75
CA SER A 132 -5.04 -13.84 -13.35
C SER A 132 -4.09 -13.95 -14.54
N PHE A 133 -2.96 -13.23 -14.49
CA PHE A 133 -1.85 -13.33 -15.44
C PHE A 133 -0.57 -12.83 -14.80
N GLU A 134 0.55 -13.14 -15.41
CA GLU A 134 1.87 -12.65 -15.02
C GLU A 134 2.46 -11.81 -16.16
N GLU A 135 3.16 -10.73 -15.83
CA GLU A 135 3.83 -9.85 -16.78
C GLU A 135 5.11 -9.30 -16.19
N ASP A 136 6.18 -9.28 -17.01
CA ASP A 136 7.47 -8.69 -16.67
C ASP A 136 7.44 -7.18 -16.87
N LEU A 137 7.38 -6.43 -15.78
CA LEU A 137 7.27 -4.97 -15.76
C LEU A 137 8.63 -4.28 -15.69
N THR A 138 8.73 -3.11 -16.34
CA THR A 138 9.79 -2.13 -16.05
C THR A 138 9.22 -1.08 -15.10
N ILE A 139 9.72 -1.08 -13.86
CA ILE A 139 9.23 -0.19 -12.80
C ILE A 139 10.31 0.85 -12.51
N LYS A 140 9.95 2.14 -12.51
CA LYS A 140 10.87 3.23 -12.17
C LYS A 140 11.42 3.04 -10.75
N GLY A 141 12.73 3.05 -10.60
CA GLY A 141 13.41 2.83 -9.32
C GLY A 141 13.69 1.36 -8.99
N ILE A 142 13.38 0.42 -9.91
CA ILE A 142 13.73 -0.99 -9.78
C ILE A 142 14.51 -1.41 -11.02
N ASP A 143 15.71 -1.96 -10.81
CA ASP A 143 16.58 -2.40 -11.91
C ASP A 143 16.04 -3.66 -12.58
N GLY A 144 16.09 -3.66 -13.93
CA GLY A 144 15.68 -4.81 -14.74
C GLY A 144 14.16 -5.02 -14.81
N LYS A 145 13.73 -6.23 -15.12
CA LYS A 145 12.32 -6.62 -15.17
C LYS A 145 11.88 -7.16 -13.82
N PHE A 146 10.66 -6.81 -13.42
CA PHE A 146 10.00 -7.30 -12.21
C PHE A 146 8.84 -8.23 -12.59
N PRO A 147 8.80 -9.47 -12.11
CA PRO A 147 7.70 -10.41 -12.38
C PRO A 147 6.47 -9.98 -11.56
N ALA A 148 5.44 -9.47 -12.23
CA ALA A 148 4.23 -8.99 -11.57
C ALA A 148 3.08 -9.98 -11.76
N VAL A 149 2.45 -10.40 -10.65
CA VAL A 149 1.29 -11.28 -10.62
C VAL A 149 0.04 -10.43 -10.46
N PHE A 150 -0.86 -10.48 -11.44
CA PHE A 150 -2.13 -9.77 -11.44
C PHE A 150 -3.28 -10.75 -11.20
N ILE A 151 -4.15 -10.45 -10.21
CA ILE A 151 -5.34 -11.24 -9.90
C ILE A 151 -6.52 -10.30 -9.75
N ARG A 152 -7.45 -10.31 -10.71
CA ARG A 152 -8.62 -9.41 -10.75
C ARG A 152 -8.26 -7.95 -10.45
N ALA A 153 -7.12 -7.53 -10.98
CA ALA A 153 -6.40 -6.34 -10.57
C ALA A 153 -7.16 -5.04 -10.87
N PRO A 154 -7.00 -4.01 -10.02
CA PRO A 154 -7.44 -2.65 -10.33
C PRO A 154 -6.51 -1.98 -11.33
N ILE A 155 -6.93 -0.82 -11.87
CA ILE A 155 -6.08 0.07 -12.67
C ILE A 155 -6.37 1.53 -12.31
N VAL A 156 -5.36 2.38 -12.32
CA VAL A 156 -5.55 3.82 -12.18
C VAL A 156 -6.09 4.37 -13.50
N VAL A 157 -7.21 5.08 -13.45
CA VAL A 157 -7.85 5.70 -14.63
C VAL A 157 -7.67 7.21 -14.68
N GLU A 158 -7.45 7.86 -13.53
CA GLU A 158 -7.13 9.28 -13.42
C GLU A 158 -6.16 9.47 -12.23
N ASN A 159 -5.20 10.38 -12.40
CA ASN A 159 -4.31 10.85 -11.34
C ASN A 159 -4.02 12.33 -11.54
N ASP A 160 -3.68 13.04 -10.47
CA ASP A 160 -3.20 14.41 -10.59
C ASP A 160 -1.67 14.50 -10.71
N SER A 161 -1.15 15.72 -10.86
CA SER A 161 0.28 15.99 -11.06
C SER A 161 1.17 15.71 -9.84
N SER A 162 0.59 15.47 -8.66
CA SER A 162 1.33 15.09 -7.44
C SER A 162 1.66 13.62 -7.37
N VAL A 163 1.11 12.81 -8.30
CA VAL A 163 1.29 11.36 -8.34
C VAL A 163 2.29 10.99 -9.43
N ASP A 164 3.39 10.38 -9.02
CA ASP A 164 4.39 9.80 -9.92
C ASP A 164 3.93 8.44 -10.44
N ILE A 165 3.90 8.27 -11.76
CA ILE A 165 3.66 6.98 -12.40
C ILE A 165 5.00 6.21 -12.42
N LEU A 166 5.04 5.06 -11.74
CA LEU A 166 6.21 4.19 -11.70
C LEU A 166 6.18 3.14 -12.81
N CYS A 167 4.99 2.65 -13.16
CA CYS A 167 4.78 1.70 -14.25
C CYS A 167 3.38 1.77 -14.80
N SER A 168 3.24 1.56 -16.11
CA SER A 168 1.97 1.41 -16.82
C SER A 168 2.01 0.17 -17.69
N ILE A 169 0.84 -0.39 -17.99
CA ILE A 169 0.64 -1.49 -18.94
C ILE A 169 -0.23 -1.04 -20.11
N ASP A 170 -0.19 -1.78 -21.21
CA ASP A 170 -0.89 -1.43 -22.45
C ASP A 170 -2.31 -2.00 -22.54
N LYS A 171 -2.58 -3.14 -21.89
CA LYS A 171 -3.87 -3.85 -21.99
C LYS A 171 -4.32 -4.45 -20.65
N PRO A 172 -5.33 -3.83 -19.98
CA PRO A 172 -5.92 -2.52 -20.27
C PRO A 172 -4.88 -1.41 -20.05
N SER A 173 -4.97 -0.34 -20.85
CA SER A 173 -3.99 0.75 -20.75
C SER A 173 -4.16 1.55 -19.46
N GLY A 174 -3.09 1.72 -18.70
CA GLY A 174 -3.05 2.59 -17.54
C GLY A 174 -1.97 2.27 -16.52
N PRO A 175 -1.79 3.17 -15.53
CA PRO A 175 -0.83 2.98 -14.46
C PRO A 175 -1.20 1.81 -13.53
N VAL A 176 -0.20 0.98 -13.22
CA VAL A 176 -0.31 -0.18 -12.32
C VAL A 176 0.64 -0.10 -11.11
N ALA A 177 1.54 0.88 -11.10
CA ALA A 177 2.36 1.23 -9.95
C ALA A 177 2.50 2.77 -9.91
N VAL A 178 2.16 3.37 -8.78
CA VAL A 178 2.15 4.83 -8.59
C VAL A 178 2.64 5.19 -7.18
N GLN A 179 3.24 6.38 -7.06
CA GLN A 179 3.73 6.92 -5.78
C GLN A 179 3.30 8.38 -5.60
N GLN A 180 2.91 8.75 -4.39
CA GLN A 180 2.66 10.14 -3.99
C GLN A 180 3.33 10.41 -2.65
N GLY A 181 4.47 11.09 -2.66
CA GLY A 181 5.29 11.25 -1.46
C GLY A 181 5.71 9.89 -0.90
N LYS A 182 5.30 9.59 0.34
CA LYS A 182 5.56 8.30 0.99
C LYS A 182 4.42 7.26 0.81
N LEU A 183 3.42 7.57 0.00
CA LEU A 183 2.34 6.65 -0.34
C LEU A 183 2.68 5.90 -1.63
N LEU A 184 2.64 4.58 -1.58
CA LEU A 184 2.89 3.68 -2.72
C LEU A 184 1.63 2.85 -2.99
N ALA A 185 1.27 2.65 -4.26
CA ALA A 185 0.17 1.76 -4.63
C ALA A 185 0.53 0.94 -5.86
N THR A 186 0.27 -0.37 -5.81
CA THR A 186 0.49 -1.32 -6.89
C THR A 186 -0.77 -2.14 -7.17
N SER A 187 -1.05 -2.40 -8.45
CA SER A 187 -2.20 -3.21 -8.89
C SER A 187 -1.97 -4.71 -8.75
N PHE A 188 -0.72 -5.13 -8.72
CA PHE A 188 -0.27 -6.52 -8.70
C PHE A 188 0.10 -6.97 -7.28
N HIS A 189 0.37 -8.26 -7.15
CA HIS A 189 0.73 -8.97 -5.91
C HIS A 189 2.23 -9.30 -5.88
N PRO A 190 3.11 -8.39 -5.42
CA PRO A 190 4.54 -8.66 -5.33
C PRO A 190 4.87 -9.74 -4.29
N GLU A 191 4.01 -9.92 -3.28
CA GLU A 191 4.12 -10.91 -2.22
C GLU A 191 3.96 -12.36 -2.70
N LEU A 192 3.39 -12.55 -3.90
CA LEU A 192 3.21 -13.88 -4.50
C LEU A 192 4.38 -14.28 -5.41
N THR A 193 5.42 -13.47 -5.48
CA THR A 193 6.65 -13.76 -6.24
C THR A 193 7.80 -14.11 -5.31
N ASN A 194 8.93 -14.59 -5.89
CA ASN A 194 10.19 -14.76 -5.14
C ASN A 194 11.09 -13.51 -5.22
N ASP A 195 10.57 -12.37 -5.71
CA ASP A 195 11.32 -11.15 -5.95
C ASP A 195 10.99 -10.09 -4.90
N SER A 196 11.94 -9.82 -4.01
CA SER A 196 11.78 -8.90 -2.88
C SER A 196 11.91 -7.41 -3.25
N ARG A 197 12.34 -7.06 -4.47
CA ARG A 197 12.72 -5.69 -4.82
C ARG A 197 11.63 -4.64 -4.62
N MET A 198 10.33 -4.99 -4.74
CA MET A 198 9.24 -4.07 -4.42
C MET A 198 9.14 -3.81 -2.91
N HIS A 199 9.36 -4.83 -2.07
CA HIS A 199 9.40 -4.66 -0.61
C HIS A 199 10.62 -3.83 -0.20
N GLU A 200 11.79 -4.09 -0.79
CA GLU A 200 13.01 -3.27 -0.59
C GLU A 200 12.78 -1.81 -1.01
N TYR A 201 12.07 -1.58 -2.13
CA TYR A 201 11.69 -0.25 -2.58
C TYR A 201 10.81 0.46 -1.54
N PHE A 202 9.79 -0.23 -1.00
CA PHE A 202 8.96 0.32 0.08
C PHE A 202 9.79 0.60 1.35
N LEU A 203 10.67 -0.31 1.77
CA LEU A 203 11.58 -0.09 2.90
C LEU A 203 12.46 1.16 2.67
N SER A 204 12.87 1.43 1.43
CA SER A 204 13.61 2.66 1.10
C SER A 204 12.76 3.93 1.26
N ILE A 205 11.46 3.88 0.94
CA ILE A 205 10.51 5.00 1.16
C ILE A 205 10.34 5.27 2.67
N VAL A 206 10.28 4.23 3.49
CA VAL A 206 10.17 4.36 4.95
C VAL A 206 11.39 5.08 5.54
N LYS A 207 12.59 4.83 5.00
CA LYS A 207 13.86 5.45 5.44
C LYS A 207 14.02 6.94 5.05
N MET A 208 13.23 7.43 4.09
CA MET A 208 13.28 8.84 3.65
C MET A 208 12.70 9.80 4.70
#